data_ffc5f851b8de938d91665e51fc08a5eb
#
_entry.id   ffc5f851b8de938d91665e51fc08a5eb
#
_cell.length_a   1.000
_cell.length_b   1.000
_cell.length_c   1.000
_cell.angle_alpha   90.00
_cell.angle_beta   90.00
_cell.angle_gamma   90.00
#
_symmetry.space_group_name_H-M   'P 1'
#
loop_
_entity.id
_entity.type
_entity.pdbx_description
1 polymer ?
#
loop_
_entity_poly.entity_id
_entity_poly.type
_entity_poly.pdbx_seq_one_letter_code
_entity_poly.pdbx_strand_id
1 'polypeptide(L)'
;MKKIGLVFIVIPFFAQADLSASKYYQCIKDNVMKYSKLDESAESIASASVTSCGSVLGEVLKSSAPFIDASATAKAKFIAEMKAQGKEAGIKYAMDEKLKQE
;
A
#
# COMPACT_ATOMS: atom_id res chain seq x y z
N MET A 1 -1.19 -9.94 -31.75
CA MET A 1 -0.95 -8.53 -31.73
C MET A 1 -2.15 -7.74 -31.37
N LYS A 2 -3.21 -7.91 -32.10
CA LYS A 2 -4.41 -7.19 -31.81
C LYS A 2 -4.98 -7.50 -30.46
N LYS A 3 -4.69 -8.67 -29.97
CA LYS A 3 -5.17 -9.09 -28.67
C LYS A 3 -4.66 -8.22 -27.56
N ILE A 4 -3.54 -7.60 -27.79
CA ILE A 4 -2.97 -6.73 -26.80
C ILE A 4 -3.88 -5.57 -26.49
N GLY A 5 -4.58 -5.08 -27.50
CA GLY A 5 -5.51 -3.98 -27.30
C GLY A 5 -6.64 -4.32 -26.36
N LEU A 6 -7.04 -5.57 -26.34
CA LEU A 6 -8.14 -5.99 -25.49
C LEU A 6 -7.78 -5.90 -24.03
N VAL A 7 -6.53 -6.16 -23.73
CA VAL A 7 -6.07 -6.10 -22.35
C VAL A 7 -6.18 -4.69 -21.80
N PHE A 8 -5.92 -3.71 -22.62
CA PHE A 8 -5.98 -2.32 -22.18
C PHE A 8 -7.36 -1.88 -21.76
N ILE A 9 -8.36 -2.50 -22.32
CA ILE A 9 -9.74 -2.11 -22.00
C ILE A 9 -10.05 -2.40 -20.54
N VAL A 10 -9.48 -3.46 -20.02
CA VAL A 10 -9.73 -3.86 -18.63
C VAL A 10 -8.96 -3.00 -17.65
N ILE A 11 -7.76 -2.61 -18.02
CA ILE A 11 -6.85 -1.88 -17.14
C ILE A 11 -7.45 -0.61 -16.56
N PRO A 12 -8.09 0.28 -17.34
CA PRO A 12 -8.60 1.53 -16.77
C PRO A 12 -9.62 1.30 -15.66
N PHE A 13 -10.37 0.24 -15.76
CA PHE A 13 -11.35 -0.06 -14.74
C PHE A 13 -10.69 -0.39 -13.41
N PHE A 14 -9.66 -1.20 -13.45
CA PHE A 14 -8.91 -1.53 -12.24
C PHE A 14 -8.17 -0.32 -11.70
N ALA A 15 -7.68 0.53 -12.59
CA ALA A 15 -6.96 1.71 -12.17
C ALA A 15 -7.83 2.60 -11.29
N GLN A 16 -9.09 2.71 -11.60
CA GLN A 16 -9.99 3.50 -10.78
C GLN A 16 -10.20 2.89 -9.40
N ALA A 17 -10.29 1.58 -9.34
CA ALA A 17 -10.46 0.90 -8.07
C ALA A 17 -9.22 1.05 -7.20
N ASP A 18 -8.05 1.10 -7.83
CA ASP A 18 -6.79 1.14 -7.10
C ASP A 18 -6.34 2.54 -6.71
N LEU A 19 -6.95 3.58 -7.26
CA LEU A 19 -6.47 4.94 -7.03
C LEU A 19 -6.40 5.30 -5.56
N SER A 20 -7.41 4.92 -4.78
CA SER A 20 -7.42 5.23 -3.36
C SER A 20 -6.34 4.45 -2.62
N ALA A 21 -6.24 3.16 -2.88
CA ALA A 21 -5.24 2.33 -2.23
C ALA A 21 -3.83 2.72 -2.68
N SER A 22 -3.72 3.22 -3.90
CA SER A 22 -2.44 3.64 -4.46
C SER A 22 -1.76 4.71 -3.61
N LYS A 23 -2.52 5.64 -3.05
CA LYS A 23 -1.95 6.69 -2.18
C LYS A 23 -1.30 6.09 -0.95
N TYR A 24 -1.94 5.07 -0.38
CA TYR A 24 -1.40 4.43 0.81
C TYR A 24 -0.11 3.70 0.50
N TYR A 25 -0.10 2.92 -0.59
CA TYR A 25 1.10 2.19 -0.98
C TYR A 25 2.22 3.13 -1.40
N GLN A 26 1.88 4.24 -2.06
CA GLN A 26 2.90 5.23 -2.42
C GLN A 26 3.53 5.84 -1.18
N CYS A 27 2.71 6.12 -0.16
CA CYS A 27 3.21 6.62 1.11
C CYS A 27 4.19 5.63 1.74
N ILE A 28 3.83 4.34 1.74
CA ILE A 28 4.68 3.31 2.30
C ILE A 28 6.01 3.26 1.53
N LYS A 29 5.94 3.28 0.22
CA LYS A 29 7.13 3.22 -0.62
C LYS A 29 8.05 4.40 -0.35
N ASP A 30 7.49 5.61 -0.26
CA ASP A 30 8.28 6.81 -0.01
C ASP A 30 8.98 6.74 1.35
N ASN A 31 8.27 6.24 2.36
CA ASN A 31 8.86 6.10 3.68
C ASN A 31 9.91 5.01 3.74
N VAL A 32 9.67 3.91 3.02
CA VAL A 32 10.66 2.83 2.93
C VAL A 32 11.96 3.37 2.33
N MET A 33 11.86 4.14 1.27
CA MET A 33 13.05 4.69 0.62
C MET A 33 13.81 5.60 1.58
N LYS A 34 13.07 6.36 2.39
CA LYS A 34 13.65 7.25 3.37
C LYS A 34 14.35 6.48 4.49
N TYR A 35 13.67 5.46 5.03
CA TYR A 35 14.20 4.70 6.15
C TYR A 35 15.22 3.66 5.74
N SER A 36 15.27 3.28 4.46
CA SER A 36 16.21 2.26 4.00
C SER A 36 17.66 2.69 4.12
N LYS A 37 17.88 3.97 4.35
CA LYS A 37 19.22 4.48 4.59
C LYS A 37 19.71 4.14 5.99
N LEU A 38 18.79 3.75 6.86
CA LEU A 38 19.15 3.36 8.21
C LEU A 38 19.58 1.89 8.23
N ASP A 39 20.41 1.56 9.22
CA ASP A 39 20.90 0.19 9.37
C ASP A 39 19.87 -0.64 10.14
N GLU A 40 18.72 -0.87 9.51
CA GLU A 40 17.61 -1.60 10.11
C GLU A 40 17.18 -2.73 9.20
N SER A 41 16.49 -3.71 9.77
CA SER A 41 15.97 -4.81 8.97
C SER A 41 14.82 -4.34 8.07
N ALA A 42 14.60 -5.07 6.98
CA ALA A 42 13.50 -4.75 6.08
C ALA A 42 12.17 -4.76 6.81
N GLU A 43 12.01 -5.68 7.76
CA GLU A 43 10.76 -5.75 8.52
C GLU A 43 10.56 -4.53 9.40
N SER A 44 11.62 -4.07 10.07
CA SER A 44 11.54 -2.87 10.90
C SER A 44 11.21 -1.64 10.05
N ILE A 45 11.85 -1.53 8.90
CA ILE A 45 11.60 -0.42 7.99
C ILE A 45 10.15 -0.44 7.51
N ALA A 46 9.65 -1.62 7.16
CA ALA A 46 8.28 -1.74 6.70
C ALA A 46 7.29 -1.38 7.81
N SER A 47 7.53 -1.85 9.02
CA SER A 47 6.64 -1.55 10.14
C SER A 47 6.59 -0.05 10.44
N ALA A 48 7.74 0.60 10.42
CA ALA A 48 7.80 2.04 10.64
C ALA A 48 7.06 2.79 9.53
N SER A 49 7.20 2.31 8.30
CA SER A 49 6.54 2.95 7.16
C SER A 49 5.03 2.83 7.25
N VAL A 50 4.53 1.66 7.63
CA VAL A 50 3.08 1.47 7.81
C VAL A 50 2.56 2.39 8.89
N THR A 51 3.28 2.49 10.01
CA THR A 51 2.88 3.38 11.09
C THR A 51 2.86 4.84 10.63
N SER A 52 3.87 5.26 9.90
CA SER A 52 3.95 6.63 9.40
C SER A 52 2.82 6.95 8.43
N CYS A 53 2.31 5.96 7.74
CA CYS A 53 1.26 6.15 6.75
C CYS A 53 -0.14 5.90 7.27
N GLY A 54 -0.30 5.79 8.59
CA GLY A 54 -1.60 5.55 9.18
C GLY A 54 -2.63 6.62 8.86
N SER A 55 -2.21 7.90 8.83
CA SER A 55 -3.14 8.97 8.52
C SER A 55 -3.59 8.91 7.06
N VAL A 56 -2.69 8.50 6.15
CA VAL A 56 -3.05 8.35 4.74
C VAL A 56 -4.08 7.23 4.59
N LEU A 57 -3.86 6.12 5.30
CA LEU A 57 -4.81 5.02 5.29
C LEU A 57 -6.18 5.49 5.75
N GLY A 58 -6.22 6.29 6.83
CA GLY A 58 -7.47 6.83 7.33
C GLY A 58 -8.21 7.66 6.29
N GLU A 59 -7.48 8.49 5.56
CA GLU A 59 -8.08 9.31 4.52
C GLU A 59 -8.62 8.48 3.37
N VAL A 60 -7.86 7.46 2.97
CA VAL A 60 -8.30 6.55 1.92
C VAL A 60 -9.61 5.87 2.31
N LEU A 61 -9.70 5.42 3.55
CA LEU A 61 -10.88 4.72 4.02
C LEU A 61 -12.09 5.63 4.12
N LYS A 62 -11.90 6.89 4.47
CA LYS A 62 -12.99 7.84 4.57
C LYS A 62 -13.65 8.11 3.22
N SER A 63 -12.95 7.91 2.14
CA SER A 63 -13.50 8.12 0.81
C SER A 63 -14.09 6.86 0.21
N SER A 64 -14.13 5.76 0.98
CA SER A 64 -14.67 4.49 0.49
C SER A 64 -16.05 4.27 1.08
N ALA A 65 -17.09 4.39 0.25
CA ALA A 65 -18.45 4.19 0.72
C ALA A 65 -18.69 2.81 1.30
N PRO A 66 -18.21 1.72 0.68
CA PRO A 66 -18.40 0.40 1.27
C PRO A 66 -17.79 0.28 2.66
N PHE A 67 -16.66 0.94 2.90
CA PHE A 67 -16.04 0.92 4.21
C PHE A 67 -16.87 1.71 5.22
N ILE A 68 -17.34 2.90 4.83
CA ILE A 68 -18.10 3.77 5.72
C ILE A 68 -19.35 3.06 6.21
N ASP A 69 -20.00 2.31 5.34
CA ASP A 69 -21.25 1.63 5.66
C ASP A 69 -21.06 0.30 6.35
N ALA A 70 -19.84 -0.15 6.52
CA ALA A 70 -19.57 -1.45 7.12
C ALA A 70 -19.76 -1.40 8.64
N SER A 71 -19.98 -2.58 9.24
CA SER A 71 -20.06 -2.69 10.68
C SER A 71 -18.72 -2.39 11.34
N ALA A 72 -18.73 -2.12 12.63
CA ALA A 72 -17.49 -1.85 13.35
C ALA A 72 -16.52 -3.02 13.26
N THR A 73 -17.03 -4.25 13.35
CA THR A 73 -16.21 -5.44 13.26
C THR A 73 -15.58 -5.56 11.87
N ALA A 74 -16.38 -5.33 10.83
CA ALA A 74 -15.88 -5.41 9.45
C ALA A 74 -14.85 -4.32 9.18
N LYS A 75 -15.07 -3.12 9.72
CA LYS A 75 -14.10 -2.04 9.57
C LYS A 75 -12.77 -2.40 10.21
N ALA A 76 -12.80 -2.93 11.41
CA ALA A 76 -11.57 -3.30 12.12
C ALA A 76 -10.81 -4.38 11.36
N LYS A 77 -11.52 -5.36 10.81
CA LYS A 77 -10.90 -6.42 10.05
C LYS A 77 -10.26 -5.87 8.77
N PHE A 78 -10.97 -4.99 8.09
CA PHE A 78 -10.46 -4.40 6.84
C PHE A 78 -9.19 -3.59 7.10
N ILE A 79 -9.20 -2.80 8.18
CA ILE A 79 -8.03 -2.00 8.54
C ILE A 79 -6.84 -2.91 8.82
N ALA A 80 -7.06 -3.98 9.58
CA ALA A 80 -6.00 -4.92 9.92
C ALA A 80 -5.42 -5.56 8.66
N GLU A 81 -6.29 -5.94 7.72
CA GLU A 81 -5.83 -6.54 6.47
C GLU A 81 -5.04 -5.55 5.63
N MET A 82 -5.49 -4.29 5.56
CA MET A 82 -4.77 -3.28 4.81
C MET A 82 -3.39 -3.03 5.39
N LYS A 83 -3.30 -3.00 6.71
CA LYS A 83 -2.01 -2.81 7.37
C LYS A 83 -1.09 -4.00 7.13
N ALA A 84 -1.63 -5.20 7.16
CA ALA A 84 -0.83 -6.40 6.90
C ALA A 84 -0.30 -6.41 5.47
N GLN A 85 -1.15 -6.07 4.51
CA GLN A 85 -0.74 -5.99 3.11
C GLN A 85 0.28 -4.88 2.90
N GLY A 86 0.06 -3.75 3.59
CA GLY A 86 1.02 -2.64 3.52
C GLY A 86 2.37 -3.03 4.05
N LYS A 87 2.40 -3.80 5.14
CA LYS A 87 3.66 -4.27 5.70
C LYS A 87 4.37 -5.21 4.74
N GLU A 88 3.62 -6.14 4.12
CA GLU A 88 4.21 -7.04 3.13
C GLU A 88 4.82 -6.28 1.98
N ALA A 89 4.09 -5.32 1.46
CA ALA A 89 4.59 -4.49 0.36
C ALA A 89 5.82 -3.71 0.81
N GLY A 90 5.79 -3.19 2.04
CA GLY A 90 6.91 -2.44 2.58
C GLY A 90 8.17 -3.28 2.72
N ILE A 91 8.02 -4.54 3.15
CA ILE A 91 9.15 -5.45 3.26
C ILE A 91 9.78 -5.65 1.89
N LYS A 92 8.93 -5.86 0.88
CA LYS A 92 9.43 -6.06 -0.47
C LYS A 92 10.17 -4.82 -0.99
N TYR A 93 9.59 -3.65 -0.79
CA TYR A 93 10.25 -2.41 -1.20
C TYR A 93 11.58 -2.23 -0.47
N ALA A 94 11.61 -2.53 0.83
CA ALA A 94 12.83 -2.37 1.62
C ALA A 94 13.91 -3.32 1.15
N MET A 95 13.54 -4.57 0.84
CA MET A 95 14.52 -5.52 0.34
C MET A 95 15.07 -5.10 -1.00
N ASP A 96 14.18 -4.60 -1.88
CA ASP A 96 14.63 -4.12 -3.19
C ASP A 96 15.62 -2.96 -3.04
N GLU A 97 15.35 -2.04 -2.11
CA GLU A 97 16.24 -0.91 -1.89
C GLU A 97 17.59 -1.34 -1.32
N LYS A 98 17.56 -2.31 -0.41
CA LYS A 98 18.80 -2.82 0.14
C LYS A 98 19.66 -3.50 -0.92
N LEU A 99 19.04 -4.20 -1.84
CA LEU A 99 19.77 -4.82 -2.95
C LEU A 99 20.44 -3.78 -3.84
N LYS A 100 19.76 -2.65 -4.04
CA LYS A 100 20.35 -1.59 -4.85
C LYS A 100 21.57 -0.96 -4.21
N GLN A 101 21.64 -0.99 -2.90
CA GLN A 101 22.75 -0.38 -2.17
C GLN A 101 23.99 -1.28 -2.14
N GLU A 102 23.83 -2.52 -2.52
CA GLU A 102 24.96 -3.43 -2.62
C GLU A 102 25.66 -3.26 -3.97
#